data_3f6fbd92efd229cb7e0d0719c433488a
#
_entry.id   3f6fbd92efd229cb7e0d0719c433488a
#
_cell.length_a   1.000
_cell.length_b   1.000
_cell.length_c   1.000
_cell.angle_alpha   90.00
_cell.angle_beta   90.00
_cell.angle_gamma   90.00
#
_symmetry.space_group_name_H-M   'P 1'
#
loop_
_entity.id
_entity.type
_entity.pdbx_description
1 polymer ?
#
loop_
_entity_poly.entity_id
_entity_poly.type
_entity_poly.pdbx_seq_one_letter_code
_entity_poly.pdbx_strand_id
1 'polypeptide(L)'
;MTKGIKKLALGTATAMLMTMGGFAPAMADTVLKFISWQTDDAGTGEWWRSAIAAFEQQHPGVKIEFTKAERSSYADTMTTLFAANQPPQIVHLASFEFQMFADSGWLEPLDPWLKKDGVDMKGWAGQQKCEWNGETVCIMTNYFGFVMAYNKKILEEAGVAVPKTYDEFLAAAKATTKDLNSDGIVDQFGTGHETKGGPGQYLTEMLNYILDAGAYWTDKDGNITIDTPQMVKGLSRWKTVMKSGVSPVDMSASDVRKLFADGKMAMRLDGPWLYGTTEKGSAKADIVYVAPPLHPPLGGSSNVLAMPADIPDNQKALVWDFIKLTMSPEFQRSYATLGGNTPPSPTADVSGVEKTIPHFPVLIETMKAASDAGIDRIPTGLELFYNEFSKMVMEESQRMIIQDLDPAEVAKTMQAKAEAIKG
;
A
#
# COMPACT_ATOMS: atom_id res chain seq x y z
N MET A 1 -102.51 10.17 -33.24
CA MET A 1 -102.33 8.71 -33.26
C MET A 1 -100.82 8.45 -33.22
N THR A 2 -100.45 7.58 -32.37
CA THR A 2 -99.31 6.75 -32.22
C THR A 2 -98.37 7.11 -31.00
N LYS A 3 -98.35 6.09 -30.21
CA LYS A 3 -97.80 5.91 -28.85
C LYS A 3 -96.29 6.04 -28.76
N GLY A 4 -95.83 6.77 -27.72
CA GLY A 4 -94.43 6.79 -27.30
C GLY A 4 -94.10 5.64 -26.36
N ILE A 5 -92.94 5.04 -26.52
CA ILE A 5 -92.36 4.03 -25.65
C ILE A 5 -91.20 4.69 -24.83
N LYS A 6 -91.38 4.72 -23.53
CA LYS A 6 -90.33 5.11 -22.58
C LYS A 6 -89.33 3.97 -22.47
N LYS A 7 -88.05 4.27 -22.73
CA LYS A 7 -86.94 3.39 -22.36
C LYS A 7 -86.29 3.90 -21.10
N LEU A 8 -86.27 3.04 -20.11
CA LEU A 8 -85.63 3.20 -18.84
C LEU A 8 -84.08 2.96 -19.04
N ALA A 9 -83.26 3.96 -18.76
CA ALA A 9 -81.81 3.79 -18.78
C ALA A 9 -81.30 3.46 -17.38
N LEU A 10 -80.76 2.28 -17.22
CA LEU A 10 -80.13 1.79 -16.01
C LEU A 10 -78.67 2.31 -16.01
N GLY A 11 -78.34 3.25 -15.12
CA GLY A 11 -77.04 3.78 -14.98
C GLY A 11 -76.14 2.86 -14.15
N THR A 12 -75.15 2.26 -14.78
CA THR A 12 -74.13 1.52 -14.11
C THR A 12 -73.03 2.52 -13.62
N ALA A 13 -72.93 2.74 -12.30
CA ALA A 13 -71.87 3.51 -11.69
C ALA A 13 -70.59 2.64 -11.59
N THR A 14 -69.64 2.90 -12.46
CA THR A 14 -68.33 2.29 -12.39
C THR A 14 -67.49 3.07 -11.35
N ALA A 15 -67.28 2.47 -10.18
CA ALA A 15 -66.34 3.00 -9.17
C ALA A 15 -64.86 2.84 -9.67
N MET A 16 -64.27 3.95 -10.05
CA MET A 16 -62.86 4.02 -10.42
C MET A 16 -62.04 4.06 -9.13
N LEU A 17 -61.48 2.90 -8.69
CA LEU A 17 -60.45 2.86 -7.65
C LEU A 17 -59.20 3.53 -8.20
N MET A 18 -58.96 4.78 -7.81
CA MET A 18 -57.62 5.40 -7.94
C MET A 18 -56.70 4.73 -6.91
N THR A 19 -55.85 3.79 -7.38
CA THR A 19 -54.66 3.37 -6.64
C THR A 19 -53.71 4.56 -6.59
N MET A 20 -53.67 5.26 -5.47
CA MET A 20 -52.56 6.16 -5.14
C MET A 20 -51.33 5.28 -4.99
N GLY A 21 -50.63 5.04 -6.08
CA GLY A 21 -49.24 4.59 -6.05
C GLY A 21 -48.42 5.70 -5.40
N GLY A 22 -48.07 5.50 -4.14
CA GLY A 22 -47.15 6.38 -3.46
C GLY A 22 -45.82 6.40 -4.24
N PHE A 23 -45.57 7.48 -4.97
CA PHE A 23 -44.22 7.81 -5.40
C PHE A 23 -43.44 8.08 -4.12
N ALA A 24 -42.70 7.08 -3.60
CA ALA A 24 -41.62 7.37 -2.70
C ALA A 24 -40.64 8.33 -3.46
N PRO A 25 -40.32 9.48 -2.90
CA PRO A 25 -39.32 10.34 -3.53
C PRO A 25 -38.08 9.48 -3.74
N ALA A 26 -37.58 9.40 -4.97
CA ALA A 26 -36.28 8.85 -5.25
C ALA A 26 -35.31 9.71 -4.43
N MET A 27 -34.82 9.18 -3.32
CA MET A 27 -33.72 9.81 -2.59
C MET A 27 -32.55 9.86 -3.57
N ALA A 28 -32.01 11.04 -3.81
CA ALA A 28 -30.82 11.17 -4.62
C ALA A 28 -29.73 10.29 -3.99
N ASP A 29 -29.12 9.40 -4.79
CA ASP A 29 -28.04 8.53 -4.31
C ASP A 29 -26.95 9.37 -3.66
N THR A 30 -26.58 9.02 -2.44
CA THR A 30 -25.39 9.62 -1.78
C THR A 30 -24.17 8.98 -2.39
N VAL A 31 -23.31 9.80 -3.02
CA VAL A 31 -22.05 9.32 -3.60
C VAL A 31 -20.89 9.65 -2.65
N LEU A 32 -20.14 8.63 -2.25
CA LEU A 32 -18.89 8.75 -1.52
C LEU A 32 -17.73 8.49 -2.49
N LYS A 33 -16.83 9.45 -2.64
CA LYS A 33 -15.63 9.29 -3.47
C LYS A 33 -14.56 8.54 -2.69
N PHE A 34 -13.97 7.57 -3.35
CA PHE A 34 -12.83 6.79 -2.84
C PHE A 34 -11.75 6.74 -3.92
N ILE A 35 -10.66 7.46 -3.72
CA ILE A 35 -9.52 7.48 -4.63
C ILE A 35 -8.43 6.57 -4.06
N SER A 36 -7.89 5.68 -4.89
CA SER A 36 -6.82 4.77 -4.47
C SER A 36 -5.92 4.38 -5.64
N TRP A 37 -4.65 4.14 -5.34
CA TRP A 37 -3.72 3.52 -6.30
C TRP A 37 -3.92 2.01 -6.41
N GLN A 38 -4.64 1.40 -5.47
CA GLN A 38 -4.82 -0.06 -5.39
C GLN A 38 -6.02 -0.59 -6.19
N THR A 39 -6.67 0.26 -6.99
CA THR A 39 -7.85 -0.17 -7.78
C THR A 39 -7.56 -1.38 -8.68
N ASP A 40 -6.37 -1.43 -9.28
CA ASP A 40 -5.95 -2.47 -10.22
C ASP A 40 -4.98 -3.48 -9.60
N ASP A 41 -4.62 -3.31 -8.32
CA ASP A 41 -3.75 -4.24 -7.61
C ASP A 41 -4.44 -5.61 -7.51
N ALA A 42 -3.74 -6.64 -7.99
CA ALA A 42 -4.26 -7.99 -7.97
C ALA A 42 -4.52 -8.46 -6.52
N GLY A 43 -5.71 -8.98 -6.29
CA GLY A 43 -6.17 -9.38 -4.95
C GLY A 43 -6.64 -8.20 -4.10
N THR A 44 -5.82 -7.17 -3.91
CA THR A 44 -6.18 -6.01 -3.08
C THR A 44 -7.28 -5.17 -3.72
N GLY A 45 -7.22 -4.90 -5.03
CA GLY A 45 -8.29 -4.21 -5.74
C GLY A 45 -9.61 -5.00 -5.75
N GLU A 46 -9.52 -6.32 -5.80
CA GLU A 46 -10.66 -7.23 -5.68
C GLU A 46 -11.27 -7.16 -4.27
N TRP A 47 -10.42 -7.12 -3.24
CA TRP A 47 -10.84 -6.95 -1.86
C TRP A 47 -11.59 -5.61 -1.64
N TRP A 48 -11.05 -4.49 -2.14
CA TRP A 48 -11.76 -3.20 -2.08
C TRP A 48 -13.13 -3.26 -2.75
N ARG A 49 -13.21 -3.83 -3.96
CA ARG A 49 -14.49 -3.97 -4.65
C ARG A 49 -15.49 -4.84 -3.89
N SER A 50 -15.02 -5.90 -3.20
CA SER A 50 -15.91 -6.73 -2.38
C SER A 50 -16.44 -5.99 -1.15
N ALA A 51 -15.58 -5.18 -0.50
CA ALA A 51 -15.98 -4.34 0.62
C ALA A 51 -17.00 -3.26 0.19
N ILE A 52 -16.77 -2.62 -0.96
CA ILE A 52 -17.68 -1.63 -1.55
C ILE A 52 -19.03 -2.28 -1.86
N ALA A 53 -19.05 -3.43 -2.51
CA ALA A 53 -20.29 -4.12 -2.85
C ALA A 53 -21.10 -4.52 -1.60
N ALA A 54 -20.43 -5.02 -0.56
CA ALA A 54 -21.08 -5.37 0.71
C ALA A 54 -21.63 -4.12 1.43
N PHE A 55 -20.86 -3.03 1.40
CA PHE A 55 -21.31 -1.76 1.98
C PHE A 55 -22.52 -1.18 1.26
N GLU A 56 -22.51 -1.12 -0.06
CA GLU A 56 -23.66 -0.64 -0.87
C GLU A 56 -24.91 -1.49 -0.68
N GLN A 57 -24.76 -2.79 -0.47
CA GLN A 57 -25.87 -3.68 -0.13
C GLN A 57 -26.47 -3.37 1.24
N GLN A 58 -25.65 -3.00 2.22
CA GLN A 58 -26.11 -2.63 3.58
C GLN A 58 -26.71 -1.23 3.64
N HIS A 59 -26.34 -0.34 2.70
CA HIS A 59 -26.77 1.06 2.65
C HIS A 59 -27.46 1.39 1.32
N PRO A 60 -28.72 0.94 1.10
CA PRO A 60 -29.46 1.26 -0.12
C PRO A 60 -29.54 2.77 -0.37
N GLY A 61 -29.23 3.22 -1.59
CA GLY A 61 -29.17 4.65 -1.95
C GLY A 61 -27.82 5.30 -1.66
N VAL A 62 -26.80 4.54 -1.26
CA VAL A 62 -25.41 5.00 -1.17
C VAL A 62 -24.58 4.30 -2.24
N LYS A 63 -23.69 5.05 -2.88
CA LYS A 63 -22.72 4.56 -3.86
C LYS A 63 -21.31 4.98 -3.50
N ILE A 64 -20.33 4.11 -3.70
CA ILE A 64 -18.90 4.44 -3.57
C ILE A 64 -18.29 4.51 -4.96
N GLU A 65 -17.89 5.72 -5.35
CA GLU A 65 -17.15 5.95 -6.59
C GLU A 65 -15.66 5.65 -6.36
N PHE A 66 -15.26 4.41 -6.71
CA PHE A 66 -13.90 3.93 -6.53
C PHE A 66 -13.06 4.22 -7.77
N THR A 67 -12.16 5.20 -7.68
CA THR A 67 -11.37 5.70 -8.82
C THR A 67 -9.87 5.52 -8.60
N LYS A 68 -9.17 5.30 -9.72
CA LYS A 68 -7.72 5.13 -9.73
C LYS A 68 -6.99 6.48 -9.70
N ALA A 69 -5.91 6.56 -8.93
CA ALA A 69 -4.86 7.54 -9.10
C ALA A 69 -3.49 6.85 -9.17
N GLU A 70 -2.56 7.40 -9.95
CA GLU A 70 -1.22 6.82 -10.06
C GLU A 70 -0.44 7.00 -8.77
N ARG A 71 0.25 5.92 -8.31
CA ARG A 71 0.95 5.95 -7.03
C ARG A 71 2.03 7.04 -6.96
N SER A 72 2.74 7.29 -8.06
CA SER A 72 3.82 8.30 -8.12
C SER A 72 3.36 9.74 -7.93
N SER A 73 2.10 10.06 -8.23
CA SER A 73 1.51 11.40 -8.08
C SER A 73 0.39 11.44 -7.03
N TYR A 74 0.20 10.37 -6.27
CA TYR A 74 -0.94 10.23 -5.37
C TYR A 74 -0.97 11.27 -4.26
N ALA A 75 0.16 11.47 -3.57
CA ALA A 75 0.26 12.43 -2.48
C ALA A 75 -0.04 13.87 -2.95
N ASP A 76 0.50 14.26 -4.11
CA ASP A 76 0.25 15.59 -4.70
C ASP A 76 -1.23 15.75 -5.10
N THR A 77 -1.83 14.70 -5.67
CA THR A 77 -3.25 14.69 -6.04
C THR A 77 -4.12 14.90 -4.80
N MET A 78 -3.88 14.14 -3.74
CA MET A 78 -4.64 14.24 -2.50
C MET A 78 -4.45 15.61 -1.83
N THR A 79 -3.22 16.09 -1.73
CA THR A 79 -2.91 17.44 -1.19
C THR A 79 -3.67 18.53 -1.95
N THR A 80 -3.69 18.44 -3.28
CA THR A 80 -4.41 19.41 -4.13
C THR A 80 -5.92 19.38 -3.86
N LEU A 81 -6.51 18.19 -3.73
CA LEU A 81 -7.94 18.04 -3.45
C LEU A 81 -8.32 18.60 -2.07
N PHE A 82 -7.51 18.33 -1.04
CA PHE A 82 -7.74 18.88 0.29
C PHE A 82 -7.58 20.39 0.33
N ALA A 83 -6.53 20.93 -0.28
CA ALA A 83 -6.31 22.39 -0.37
C ALA A 83 -7.42 23.12 -1.14
N ALA A 84 -8.07 22.41 -2.08
CA ALA A 84 -9.22 22.94 -2.83
C ALA A 84 -10.58 22.77 -2.09
N ASN A 85 -10.60 22.25 -0.86
CA ASN A 85 -11.79 21.85 -0.11
C ASN A 85 -12.70 20.87 -0.88
N GLN A 86 -12.07 19.94 -1.59
CA GLN A 86 -12.75 18.88 -2.36
C GLN A 86 -12.18 17.49 -2.05
N PRO A 87 -11.98 17.10 -0.78
CA PRO A 87 -11.43 15.82 -0.44
C PRO A 87 -12.36 14.68 -0.88
N PRO A 88 -11.83 13.49 -1.21
CA PRO A 88 -12.66 12.30 -1.28
C PRO A 88 -13.18 11.96 0.12
N GLN A 89 -14.40 11.41 0.22
CA GLN A 89 -15.01 11.09 1.51
C GLN A 89 -14.27 9.93 2.22
N ILE A 90 -13.78 8.95 1.47
CA ILE A 90 -12.95 7.86 1.99
C ILE A 90 -11.51 8.16 1.62
N VAL A 91 -10.69 8.43 2.64
CA VAL A 91 -9.28 8.80 2.47
C VAL A 91 -8.40 7.58 2.66
N HIS A 92 -7.68 7.19 1.62
CA HIS A 92 -6.69 6.13 1.65
C HIS A 92 -5.31 6.74 1.47
N LEU A 93 -4.42 6.56 2.44
CA LEU A 93 -3.06 7.12 2.41
C LEU A 93 -2.03 6.02 2.71
N ALA A 94 -0.81 6.22 2.23
CA ALA A 94 0.30 5.46 2.77
C ALA A 94 0.61 5.95 4.20
N SER A 95 1.08 5.06 5.04
CA SER A 95 1.37 5.36 6.45
C SER A 95 2.42 6.46 6.66
N PHE A 96 3.18 6.78 5.63
CA PHE A 96 4.17 7.84 5.63
C PHE A 96 3.70 9.14 4.96
N GLU A 97 2.39 9.29 4.71
CA GLU A 97 1.81 10.48 4.06
C GLU A 97 0.76 11.17 4.94
N PHE A 98 0.08 10.44 5.84
CA PHE A 98 -1.07 10.99 6.56
C PHE A 98 -0.70 12.10 7.56
N GLN A 99 0.53 12.15 8.06
CA GLN A 99 0.96 13.10 9.09
C GLN A 99 0.76 14.55 8.66
N MET A 100 1.11 14.87 7.42
CA MET A 100 0.90 16.21 6.86
C MET A 100 -0.60 16.56 6.79
N PHE A 101 -1.46 15.59 6.46
CA PHE A 101 -2.91 15.80 6.42
C PHE A 101 -3.49 15.99 7.82
N ALA A 102 -2.98 15.22 8.80
CA ALA A 102 -3.36 15.35 10.20
C ALA A 102 -2.92 16.69 10.79
N ASP A 103 -1.67 17.11 10.56
CA ASP A 103 -1.13 18.39 11.03
C ASP A 103 -1.85 19.59 10.44
N SER A 104 -2.31 19.49 9.20
CA SER A 104 -3.16 20.49 8.54
C SER A 104 -4.60 20.54 9.08
N GLY A 105 -4.97 19.66 10.02
CA GLY A 105 -6.33 19.56 10.54
C GLY A 105 -7.35 19.03 9.52
N TRP A 106 -6.89 18.34 8.49
CA TRP A 106 -7.75 17.83 7.42
C TRP A 106 -8.39 16.48 7.73
N LEU A 107 -7.90 15.78 8.74
CA LEU A 107 -8.40 14.46 9.13
C LEU A 107 -9.26 14.56 10.41
N GLU A 108 -10.37 13.83 10.41
CA GLU A 108 -11.29 13.73 11.55
C GLU A 108 -10.67 12.84 12.65
N PRO A 109 -10.64 13.28 13.92
CA PRO A 109 -10.34 12.41 15.05
C PRO A 109 -11.32 11.24 15.15
N LEU A 110 -10.79 10.03 15.21
CA LEU A 110 -11.62 8.80 15.22
C LEU A 110 -11.95 8.29 16.63
N ASP A 111 -11.33 8.84 17.69
CA ASP A 111 -11.58 8.40 19.08
C ASP A 111 -13.06 8.49 19.48
N PRO A 112 -13.84 9.54 19.12
CA PRO A 112 -15.26 9.59 19.41
C PRO A 112 -16.04 8.46 18.74
N TRP A 113 -15.65 8.09 17.51
CA TRP A 113 -16.27 7.03 16.72
C TRP A 113 -15.95 5.65 17.26
N LEU A 114 -14.67 5.39 17.60
CA LEU A 114 -14.21 4.16 18.25
C LEU A 114 -14.95 3.95 19.57
N LYS A 115 -15.02 4.99 20.40
CA LYS A 115 -15.70 4.94 21.70
C LYS A 115 -17.20 4.71 21.58
N LYS A 116 -17.86 5.40 20.65
CA LYS A 116 -19.31 5.27 20.39
C LYS A 116 -19.71 3.84 20.10
N ASP A 117 -18.91 3.15 19.26
CA ASP A 117 -19.22 1.80 18.81
C ASP A 117 -18.50 0.70 19.61
N GLY A 118 -17.75 1.08 20.68
CA GLY A 118 -17.04 0.14 21.53
C GLY A 118 -15.94 -0.65 20.83
N VAL A 119 -15.32 -0.05 19.80
CA VAL A 119 -14.24 -0.68 19.03
C VAL A 119 -12.94 -0.63 19.83
N ASP A 120 -12.38 -1.79 20.15
CA ASP A 120 -11.08 -1.92 20.84
C ASP A 120 -9.97 -2.16 19.81
N MET A 121 -9.01 -1.23 19.73
CA MET A 121 -7.84 -1.29 18.85
C MET A 121 -6.65 -2.01 19.48
N LYS A 122 -6.82 -2.58 20.68
CA LYS A 122 -5.75 -3.30 21.38
C LYS A 122 -5.23 -4.49 20.53
N GLY A 123 -3.93 -4.52 20.31
CA GLY A 123 -3.28 -5.57 19.51
C GLY A 123 -3.43 -5.40 17.99
N TRP A 124 -4.06 -4.32 17.52
CA TRP A 124 -4.09 -4.00 16.10
C TRP A 124 -2.69 -3.55 15.66
N ALA A 125 -2.07 -4.31 14.75
CA ALA A 125 -0.68 -4.11 14.36
C ALA A 125 -0.46 -2.73 13.74
N GLY A 126 0.48 -1.96 14.29
CA GLY A 126 0.85 -0.65 13.80
C GLY A 126 -0.13 0.48 14.11
N GLN A 127 -1.26 0.22 14.79
CA GLN A 127 -2.30 1.23 15.03
C GLN A 127 -1.81 2.45 15.82
N GLN A 128 -0.85 2.27 16.74
CA GLN A 128 -0.22 3.37 17.49
C GLN A 128 0.45 4.41 16.59
N LYS A 129 0.74 4.06 15.33
CA LYS A 129 1.28 5.00 14.33
C LYS A 129 0.20 5.91 13.74
N CYS A 130 -1.08 5.59 13.92
CA CYS A 130 -2.21 6.43 13.51
C CYS A 130 -2.57 7.52 14.54
N GLU A 131 -1.77 7.68 15.60
CA GLU A 131 -1.92 8.75 16.57
C GLU A 131 -1.18 10.01 16.11
N TRP A 132 -1.86 11.14 16.16
CA TRP A 132 -1.31 12.47 15.90
C TRP A 132 -1.80 13.45 16.96
N ASN A 133 -0.88 14.13 17.65
CA ASN A 133 -1.19 15.04 18.77
C ASN A 133 -2.10 14.43 19.85
N GLY A 134 -1.99 13.12 20.09
CA GLY A 134 -2.77 12.40 21.09
C GLY A 134 -4.18 11.99 20.65
N GLU A 135 -4.48 12.11 19.36
CA GLU A 135 -5.75 11.69 18.76
C GLU A 135 -5.51 10.61 17.70
N THR A 136 -6.38 9.62 17.64
CA THR A 136 -6.39 8.62 16.56
C THR A 136 -6.99 9.24 15.30
N VAL A 137 -6.21 9.43 14.23
CA VAL A 137 -6.64 10.10 12.99
C VAL A 137 -6.79 9.16 11.80
N CYS A 138 -6.44 7.90 11.95
CA CYS A 138 -6.58 6.89 10.90
C CYS A 138 -6.74 5.47 11.48
N ILE A 139 -7.09 4.53 10.62
CA ILE A 139 -7.09 3.09 10.93
C ILE A 139 -6.06 2.40 10.03
N MET A 140 -5.15 1.66 10.63
CA MET A 140 -4.16 0.86 9.90
C MET A 140 -4.84 -0.27 9.13
N THR A 141 -4.66 -0.32 7.82
CA THR A 141 -5.25 -1.37 6.98
C THR A 141 -4.28 -2.49 6.61
N ASN A 142 -2.99 -2.23 6.72
CA ASN A 142 -1.95 -3.21 6.41
C ASN A 142 -0.68 -2.97 7.23
N TYR A 143 -0.18 -4.03 7.84
CA TYR A 143 1.13 -4.08 8.49
C TYR A 143 1.91 -5.26 7.89
N PHE A 144 3.17 -5.10 7.52
CA PHE A 144 3.87 -6.07 6.68
C PHE A 144 5.34 -6.28 7.06
N GLY A 145 5.91 -7.36 6.51
CA GLY A 145 7.35 -7.57 6.39
C GLY A 145 7.69 -7.90 4.94
N PHE A 146 8.85 -7.45 4.46
CA PHE A 146 9.33 -7.83 3.14
C PHE A 146 9.78 -9.29 3.14
N VAL A 147 9.57 -9.92 2.02
CA VAL A 147 10.04 -11.26 1.68
C VAL A 147 10.98 -11.18 0.48
N MET A 148 11.75 -12.22 0.26
CA MET A 148 12.36 -12.47 -1.03
C MET A 148 11.55 -13.51 -1.78
N ALA A 149 11.02 -13.13 -2.94
CA ALA A 149 10.51 -14.10 -3.91
C ALA A 149 11.62 -14.41 -4.92
N TYR A 150 11.77 -15.69 -5.30
CA TYR A 150 12.75 -16.10 -6.31
C TYR A 150 12.16 -17.11 -7.29
N ASN A 151 12.68 -17.10 -8.51
CA ASN A 151 12.38 -18.09 -9.52
C ASN A 151 13.36 -19.26 -9.37
N LYS A 152 12.86 -20.42 -8.85
CA LYS A 152 13.70 -21.61 -8.58
C LYS A 152 14.39 -22.13 -9.84
N LYS A 153 13.70 -22.12 -10.98
CA LYS A 153 14.25 -22.58 -12.26
C LYS A 153 15.44 -21.75 -12.69
N ILE A 154 15.37 -20.42 -12.59
CA ILE A 154 16.48 -19.53 -12.95
C ILE A 154 17.69 -19.75 -12.04
N LEU A 155 17.47 -19.91 -10.72
CA LEU A 155 18.57 -20.19 -9.78
C LEU A 155 19.21 -21.56 -10.05
N GLU A 156 18.40 -22.59 -10.27
CA GLU A 156 18.87 -23.96 -10.59
C GLU A 156 19.67 -23.99 -11.90
N GLU A 157 19.19 -23.35 -12.96
CA GLU A 157 19.89 -23.25 -14.26
C GLU A 157 21.21 -22.47 -14.17
N ALA A 158 21.31 -21.54 -13.23
CA ALA A 158 22.55 -20.82 -12.94
C ALA A 158 23.48 -21.55 -11.97
N GLY A 159 23.04 -22.67 -11.36
CA GLY A 159 23.79 -23.38 -10.33
C GLY A 159 23.96 -22.59 -9.04
N VAL A 160 23.02 -21.70 -8.70
CA VAL A 160 23.11 -20.75 -7.59
C VAL A 160 22.15 -21.17 -6.47
N ALA A 161 22.67 -21.21 -5.24
CA ALA A 161 21.84 -21.44 -4.05
C ALA A 161 20.99 -20.20 -3.71
N VAL A 162 19.90 -20.41 -2.97
CA VAL A 162 19.09 -19.31 -2.42
C VAL A 162 19.94 -18.48 -1.46
N PRO A 163 20.12 -17.17 -1.72
CA PRO A 163 21.01 -16.33 -0.92
C PRO A 163 20.45 -16.05 0.48
N LYS A 164 21.36 -15.94 1.47
CA LYS A 164 21.06 -15.66 2.87
C LYS A 164 21.75 -14.40 3.40
N THR A 165 22.58 -13.78 2.60
CA THR A 165 23.35 -12.58 2.92
C THR A 165 23.36 -11.62 1.74
N TYR A 166 23.68 -10.35 1.98
CA TYR A 166 23.85 -9.36 0.91
C TYR A 166 24.87 -9.82 -0.16
N ASP A 167 26.02 -10.37 0.26
CA ASP A 167 27.07 -10.76 -0.68
C ASP A 167 26.64 -11.93 -1.55
N GLU A 168 25.95 -12.92 -0.96
CA GLU A 168 25.33 -14.03 -1.71
C GLU A 168 24.22 -13.52 -2.65
N PHE A 169 23.41 -12.57 -2.20
CA PHE A 169 22.35 -11.97 -3.02
C PHE A 169 22.91 -11.26 -4.25
N LEU A 170 23.95 -10.44 -4.06
CA LEU A 170 24.60 -9.75 -5.17
C LEU A 170 25.29 -10.72 -6.13
N ALA A 171 25.96 -11.75 -5.60
CA ALA A 171 26.58 -12.80 -6.42
C ALA A 171 25.54 -13.58 -7.24
N ALA A 172 24.43 -13.99 -6.61
CA ALA A 172 23.32 -14.66 -7.26
C ALA A 172 22.69 -13.76 -8.35
N ALA A 173 22.47 -12.48 -8.04
CA ALA A 173 21.93 -11.52 -9.00
C ALA A 173 22.82 -11.37 -10.24
N LYS A 174 24.14 -11.29 -10.05
CA LYS A 174 25.10 -11.25 -11.17
C LYS A 174 25.10 -12.51 -11.99
N ALA A 175 25.10 -13.69 -11.35
CA ALA A 175 25.13 -14.98 -12.02
C ALA A 175 23.87 -15.27 -12.84
N THR A 176 22.73 -14.69 -12.45
CA THR A 176 21.43 -14.89 -13.08
C THR A 176 21.04 -13.76 -14.06
N THR A 177 21.83 -12.69 -14.15
CA THR A 177 21.62 -11.63 -15.17
C THR A 177 22.23 -12.11 -16.50
N LYS A 178 21.39 -12.19 -17.55
CA LYS A 178 21.78 -12.76 -18.83
C LYS A 178 21.21 -11.98 -20.02
N ASP A 179 22.03 -11.83 -21.05
CA ASP A 179 21.64 -11.61 -22.43
C ASP A 179 21.49 -13.00 -23.07
N LEU A 180 20.25 -13.43 -23.32
CA LEU A 180 19.96 -14.79 -23.76
C LEU A 180 20.10 -14.98 -25.28
N ASN A 181 20.05 -13.89 -26.03
CA ASN A 181 20.10 -13.89 -27.49
C ASN A 181 21.39 -13.30 -28.06
N SER A 182 22.29 -12.79 -27.19
CA SER A 182 23.59 -12.18 -27.52
C SER A 182 23.50 -10.92 -28.39
N ASP A 183 22.44 -10.11 -28.19
CA ASP A 183 22.26 -8.84 -28.89
C ASP A 183 22.83 -7.63 -28.12
N GLY A 184 23.39 -7.86 -26.94
CA GLY A 184 23.94 -6.83 -26.04
C GLY A 184 22.92 -6.23 -25.08
N ILE A 185 21.68 -6.73 -25.08
CA ILE A 185 20.60 -6.29 -24.20
C ILE A 185 20.30 -7.37 -23.17
N VAL A 186 20.09 -6.99 -21.90
CA VAL A 186 19.75 -7.94 -20.86
C VAL A 186 18.30 -8.38 -21.02
N ASP A 187 18.08 -9.69 -21.24
CA ASP A 187 16.76 -10.32 -21.32
C ASP A 187 16.25 -10.82 -19.97
N GLN A 188 17.17 -11.23 -19.09
CA GLN A 188 16.90 -11.77 -17.78
C GLN A 188 17.71 -11.03 -16.71
N PHE A 189 17.02 -10.41 -15.76
CA PHE A 189 17.64 -9.67 -14.67
C PHE A 189 17.80 -10.56 -13.41
N GLY A 190 18.85 -10.29 -12.65
CA GLY A 190 19.08 -10.99 -11.38
C GLY A 190 18.16 -10.52 -10.27
N THR A 191 17.85 -9.23 -10.24
CA THR A 191 16.89 -8.62 -9.32
C THR A 191 16.26 -7.39 -9.98
N GLY A 192 15.37 -6.71 -9.28
CA GLY A 192 14.76 -5.47 -9.79
C GLY A 192 14.32 -4.55 -8.66
N HIS A 193 14.39 -3.24 -8.94
CA HIS A 193 14.03 -2.18 -8.01
C HIS A 193 13.10 -1.17 -8.69
N GLU A 194 12.16 -0.63 -7.93
CA GLU A 194 11.34 0.48 -8.36
C GLU A 194 12.18 1.76 -8.38
N THR A 195 12.46 2.30 -9.57
CA THR A 195 13.29 3.49 -9.76
C THR A 195 12.52 4.66 -10.35
N LYS A 196 11.29 4.42 -10.84
CA LYS A 196 10.38 5.41 -11.43
C LYS A 196 9.23 5.80 -10.48
N GLY A 197 9.18 5.23 -9.29
CA GLY A 197 8.21 5.57 -8.26
C GLY A 197 8.48 6.96 -7.66
N GLY A 198 7.55 7.40 -6.80
CA GLY A 198 7.78 8.61 -6.02
C GLY A 198 8.94 8.46 -5.02
N PRO A 199 9.41 9.58 -4.44
CA PRO A 199 10.56 9.58 -3.53
C PRO A 199 10.46 8.59 -2.37
N GLY A 200 9.27 8.46 -1.75
CA GLY A 200 9.04 7.53 -0.65
C GLY A 200 9.17 6.04 -1.05
N GLN A 201 8.79 5.68 -2.28
CA GLN A 201 8.98 4.32 -2.80
C GLN A 201 10.46 4.04 -3.07
N TYR A 202 11.15 4.99 -3.70
CA TYR A 202 12.59 4.88 -3.92
C TYR A 202 13.36 4.70 -2.61
N LEU A 203 13.00 5.48 -1.59
CA LEU A 203 13.57 5.36 -0.25
C LEU A 203 13.30 3.97 0.33
N THR A 204 12.11 3.42 0.16
CA THR A 204 11.73 2.08 0.62
C THR A 204 12.61 0.99 -0.01
N GLU A 205 12.88 1.05 -1.31
CA GLU A 205 13.76 0.10 -1.99
C GLU A 205 15.20 0.16 -1.42
N MET A 206 15.74 1.37 -1.26
CA MET A 206 17.08 1.58 -0.74
C MET A 206 17.21 1.18 0.73
N LEU A 207 16.16 1.35 1.52
CA LEU A 207 16.16 1.11 2.97
C LEU A 207 16.51 -0.34 3.33
N ASN A 208 16.20 -1.33 2.49
CA ASN A 208 16.63 -2.71 2.69
C ASN A 208 18.16 -2.82 2.87
N TYR A 209 18.93 -2.11 2.05
CA TYR A 209 20.40 -2.11 2.06
C TYR A 209 20.98 -1.30 3.22
N ILE A 210 20.30 -0.25 3.60
CA ILE A 210 20.65 0.61 4.73
C ILE A 210 20.49 -0.15 6.04
N LEU A 211 19.31 -0.80 6.24
CA LEU A 211 19.04 -1.60 7.43
C LEU A 211 20.01 -2.76 7.60
N ASP A 212 20.30 -3.50 6.53
CA ASP A 212 21.26 -4.62 6.57
C ASP A 212 22.70 -4.17 6.81
N ALA A 213 23.02 -2.91 6.56
CA ALA A 213 24.29 -2.33 6.94
C ALA A 213 24.34 -1.90 8.42
N GLY A 214 23.23 -1.96 9.15
CA GLY A 214 23.09 -1.53 10.54
C GLY A 214 22.89 -0.03 10.69
N ALA A 215 22.36 0.65 9.66
CA ALA A 215 22.09 2.09 9.67
C ALA A 215 20.60 2.39 9.63
N TYR A 216 20.26 3.59 10.05
CA TYR A 216 18.96 4.20 9.85
C TYR A 216 19.11 5.73 9.70
N TRP A 217 18.05 6.41 9.34
CA TRP A 217 18.08 7.85 9.03
C TRP A 217 18.19 8.74 10.28
N THR A 218 17.53 8.31 11.35
CA THR A 218 17.49 9.00 12.64
C THR A 218 17.66 8.00 13.78
N ASP A 219 18.06 8.49 14.95
CA ASP A 219 17.99 7.70 16.19
C ASP A 219 16.56 7.74 16.80
N LYS A 220 16.38 7.06 17.94
CA LYS A 220 15.09 7.00 18.66
C LYS A 220 14.61 8.37 19.18
N ASP A 221 15.52 9.33 19.33
CA ASP A 221 15.23 10.69 19.78
C ASP A 221 15.03 11.67 18.60
N GLY A 222 15.07 11.14 17.37
CA GLY A 222 14.87 11.89 16.14
C GLY A 222 16.11 12.67 15.66
N ASN A 223 17.30 12.43 16.21
CA ASN A 223 18.50 13.07 15.69
C ASN A 223 18.91 12.42 14.37
N ILE A 224 19.34 13.21 13.41
CA ILE A 224 19.80 12.72 12.11
C ILE A 224 21.10 11.91 12.29
N THR A 225 21.17 10.70 11.72
CA THR A 225 22.30 9.75 11.87
C THR A 225 22.80 9.23 10.52
N ILE A 226 22.92 10.11 9.53
CA ILE A 226 23.28 9.73 8.16
C ILE A 226 24.82 9.72 7.95
N ASP A 227 25.57 10.65 8.54
CA ASP A 227 27.05 10.65 8.43
C ASP A 227 27.69 9.62 9.39
N THR A 228 27.49 8.33 9.07
CA THR A 228 28.03 7.21 9.85
C THR A 228 28.67 6.15 8.95
N PRO A 229 29.66 5.37 9.44
CA PRO A 229 30.25 4.28 8.66
C PRO A 229 29.24 3.24 8.20
N GLN A 230 28.20 2.98 8.99
CA GLN A 230 27.12 2.05 8.66
C GLN A 230 26.28 2.58 7.49
N MET A 231 25.93 3.86 7.49
CA MET A 231 25.22 4.49 6.39
C MET A 231 26.06 4.49 5.11
N VAL A 232 27.34 4.83 5.20
CA VAL A 232 28.28 4.74 4.06
C VAL A 232 28.31 3.33 3.47
N LYS A 233 28.32 2.29 4.31
CA LYS A 233 28.23 0.89 3.87
C LYS A 233 26.91 0.61 3.16
N GLY A 234 25.77 1.07 3.68
CA GLY A 234 24.47 0.91 3.08
C GLY A 234 24.35 1.59 1.70
N LEU A 235 24.80 2.85 1.61
CA LEU A 235 24.86 3.61 0.36
C LEU A 235 25.78 2.95 -0.68
N SER A 236 26.93 2.41 -0.24
CA SER A 236 27.85 1.67 -1.11
C SER A 236 27.21 0.40 -1.68
N ARG A 237 26.44 -0.35 -0.87
CA ARG A 237 25.71 -1.53 -1.31
C ARG A 237 24.64 -1.18 -2.35
N TRP A 238 23.83 -0.15 -2.08
CA TRP A 238 22.85 0.35 -3.03
C TRP A 238 23.49 0.78 -4.35
N LYS A 239 24.54 1.62 -4.30
CA LYS A 239 25.31 2.03 -5.47
C LYS A 239 25.82 0.83 -6.26
N THR A 240 26.39 -0.17 -5.57
CA THR A 240 26.93 -1.38 -6.21
C THR A 240 25.83 -2.16 -6.96
N VAL A 241 24.69 -2.40 -6.35
CA VAL A 241 23.56 -3.10 -7.00
C VAL A 241 23.11 -2.34 -8.22
N MET A 242 22.88 -1.03 -8.10
CA MET A 242 22.36 -0.21 -9.21
C MET A 242 23.34 -0.07 -10.37
N LYS A 243 24.66 -0.04 -10.10
CA LYS A 243 25.70 0.06 -11.14
C LYS A 243 26.08 -1.28 -11.76
N SER A 244 25.73 -2.41 -11.14
CA SER A 244 26.14 -3.74 -11.63
C SER A 244 25.31 -4.26 -12.82
N GLY A 245 24.24 -3.55 -13.22
CA GLY A 245 23.39 -3.95 -14.33
C GLY A 245 22.46 -5.13 -14.01
N VAL A 246 22.39 -5.57 -12.75
CA VAL A 246 21.55 -6.70 -12.32
C VAL A 246 20.08 -6.34 -12.17
N SER A 247 19.77 -5.06 -12.15
CA SER A 247 18.42 -4.50 -12.03
C SER A 247 18.11 -3.61 -13.25
N PRO A 248 16.92 -3.72 -13.84
CA PRO A 248 16.48 -2.75 -14.83
C PRO A 248 16.33 -1.37 -14.18
N VAL A 249 16.48 -0.31 -14.96
CA VAL A 249 16.33 1.08 -14.54
C VAL A 249 15.06 1.70 -15.13
N ASP A 250 14.60 2.81 -14.56
CA ASP A 250 13.40 3.54 -15.00
C ASP A 250 12.12 2.67 -15.00
N MET A 251 11.97 1.86 -13.94
CA MET A 251 10.87 0.92 -13.78
C MET A 251 9.92 1.34 -12.65
N SER A 252 8.63 1.24 -12.92
CA SER A 252 7.60 1.32 -11.87
C SER A 252 7.49 0.01 -11.08
N ALA A 253 6.84 0.03 -9.91
CA ALA A 253 6.58 -1.18 -9.13
C ALA A 253 5.83 -2.25 -9.92
N SER A 254 4.81 -1.85 -10.69
CA SER A 254 4.03 -2.77 -11.53
C SER A 254 4.87 -3.42 -12.61
N ASP A 255 5.77 -2.66 -13.25
CA ASP A 255 6.63 -3.20 -14.30
C ASP A 255 7.65 -4.21 -13.76
N VAL A 256 8.30 -3.86 -12.63
CA VAL A 256 9.26 -4.76 -11.95
C VAL A 256 8.58 -6.06 -11.53
N ARG A 257 7.39 -5.97 -10.88
CA ARG A 257 6.61 -7.14 -10.45
C ARG A 257 6.19 -8.00 -11.64
N LYS A 258 5.79 -7.34 -12.75
CA LYS A 258 5.42 -8.05 -13.96
C LYS A 258 6.61 -8.79 -14.59
N LEU A 259 7.78 -8.17 -14.71
CA LEU A 259 8.99 -8.85 -15.18
C LEU A 259 9.32 -10.08 -14.34
N PHE A 260 9.21 -9.96 -13.02
CA PHE A 260 9.44 -11.08 -12.12
C PHE A 260 8.39 -12.20 -12.30
N ALA A 261 7.12 -11.85 -12.32
CA ALA A 261 6.01 -12.78 -12.49
C ALA A 261 6.04 -13.51 -13.84
N ASP A 262 6.59 -12.87 -14.88
CA ASP A 262 6.76 -13.44 -16.21
C ASP A 262 8.07 -14.24 -16.37
N GLY A 263 8.86 -14.44 -15.31
CA GLY A 263 10.09 -15.23 -15.33
C GLY A 263 11.27 -14.55 -16.00
N LYS A 264 11.26 -13.24 -16.13
CA LYS A 264 12.36 -12.41 -16.67
C LYS A 264 13.26 -11.82 -15.58
N MET A 265 13.08 -12.29 -14.34
CA MET A 265 13.86 -11.84 -13.19
C MET A 265 14.03 -13.00 -12.20
N ALA A 266 15.23 -13.14 -11.64
CA ALA A 266 15.56 -14.23 -10.75
C ALA A 266 15.03 -14.04 -9.32
N MET A 267 15.18 -12.83 -8.77
CA MET A 267 14.85 -12.55 -7.37
C MET A 267 14.19 -11.17 -7.23
N ARG A 268 13.25 -11.05 -6.30
CA ARG A 268 12.60 -9.77 -5.95
C ARG A 268 12.41 -9.68 -4.43
N LEU A 269 12.83 -8.56 -3.85
CA LEU A 269 12.48 -8.14 -2.50
C LEU A 269 11.21 -7.30 -2.57
N ASP A 270 10.12 -7.73 -1.94
CA ASP A 270 8.85 -6.99 -1.98
C ASP A 270 7.96 -7.34 -0.77
N GLY A 271 6.87 -6.61 -0.62
CA GLY A 271 5.84 -6.87 0.37
C GLY A 271 4.85 -7.97 -0.07
N PRO A 272 3.87 -8.29 0.79
CA PRO A 272 2.88 -9.35 0.55
C PRO A 272 2.05 -9.14 -0.73
N TRP A 273 1.86 -7.92 -1.17
CA TRP A 273 1.12 -7.56 -2.41
C TRP A 273 1.75 -8.12 -3.69
N LEU A 274 3.01 -8.57 -3.66
CA LEU A 274 3.65 -9.24 -4.79
C LEU A 274 2.91 -10.52 -5.20
N TYR A 275 2.32 -11.23 -4.23
CA TYR A 275 1.60 -12.48 -4.45
C TYR A 275 0.53 -12.37 -5.54
N GLY A 276 -0.34 -11.38 -5.46
CA GLY A 276 -1.41 -11.20 -6.44
C GLY A 276 -0.93 -11.07 -7.88
N THR A 277 0.26 -10.49 -8.09
CA THR A 277 0.88 -10.39 -9.42
C THR A 277 1.50 -11.72 -9.86
N THR A 278 2.22 -12.40 -8.96
CA THR A 278 2.89 -13.66 -9.30
C THR A 278 1.90 -14.78 -9.59
N GLU A 279 0.73 -14.80 -8.92
CA GLU A 279 -0.34 -15.76 -9.19
C GLU A 279 -0.93 -15.65 -10.61
N LYS A 280 -0.82 -14.50 -11.23
CA LYS A 280 -1.27 -14.24 -12.62
C LYS A 280 -0.14 -14.32 -13.65
N GLY A 281 1.11 -14.47 -13.19
CA GLY A 281 2.30 -14.52 -14.04
C GLY A 281 2.55 -15.88 -14.69
N SER A 282 3.26 -15.88 -15.80
CA SER A 282 3.60 -17.10 -16.54
C SER A 282 4.59 -18.01 -15.80
N ALA A 283 5.39 -17.45 -14.87
CA ALA A 283 6.36 -18.18 -14.07
C ALA A 283 5.82 -18.65 -12.70
N LYS A 284 4.52 -18.54 -12.45
CA LYS A 284 3.86 -18.87 -11.16
C LYS A 284 4.38 -20.19 -10.54
N ALA A 285 4.51 -21.26 -11.33
CA ALA A 285 4.91 -22.58 -10.86
C ALA A 285 6.36 -22.65 -10.34
N ASP A 286 7.18 -21.69 -10.71
CA ASP A 286 8.61 -21.64 -10.37
C ASP A 286 8.91 -20.60 -9.27
N ILE A 287 7.93 -19.83 -8.81
CA ILE A 287 8.12 -18.79 -7.81
C ILE A 287 7.99 -19.37 -6.40
N VAL A 288 8.99 -19.08 -5.57
CA VAL A 288 9.06 -19.48 -4.17
C VAL A 288 9.35 -18.25 -3.31
N TYR A 289 8.72 -18.19 -2.13
CA TYR A 289 8.88 -17.09 -1.18
C TYR A 289 9.64 -17.57 0.05
N VAL A 290 10.62 -16.75 0.48
CA VAL A 290 11.46 -17.02 1.65
C VAL A 290 11.73 -15.74 2.44
N ALA A 291 12.25 -15.86 3.64
CA ALA A 291 12.77 -14.69 4.38
C ALA A 291 13.86 -13.99 3.54
N PRO A 292 13.94 -12.65 3.57
CA PRO A 292 14.91 -11.92 2.76
C PRO A 292 16.34 -12.14 3.25
N PRO A 293 17.35 -12.06 2.37
CA PRO A 293 18.75 -12.18 2.76
C PRO A 293 19.31 -10.94 3.45
N LEU A 294 18.54 -9.85 3.48
CA LEU A 294 18.88 -8.58 4.10
C LEU A 294 18.15 -8.47 5.45
N HIS A 295 18.91 -8.21 6.53
CA HIS A 295 18.40 -8.23 7.89
C HIS A 295 18.65 -6.93 8.66
N PRO A 296 17.69 -6.49 9.51
CA PRO A 296 16.34 -7.05 9.66
C PRO A 296 15.49 -6.85 8.40
N PRO A 297 14.44 -7.66 8.19
CA PRO A 297 13.54 -7.45 7.05
C PRO A 297 12.90 -6.06 7.14
N LEU A 298 12.83 -5.37 6.02
CA LEU A 298 12.03 -4.15 5.94
C LEU A 298 10.57 -4.49 6.21
N GLY A 299 9.89 -3.63 6.93
CA GLY A 299 8.48 -3.83 7.24
C GLY A 299 7.86 -2.62 7.92
N GLY A 300 6.78 -2.87 8.61
CA GLY A 300 6.07 -1.86 9.39
C GLY A 300 4.70 -1.49 8.83
N SER A 301 4.27 -0.29 9.17
CA SER A 301 3.00 0.29 8.72
C SER A 301 2.99 0.51 7.20
N SER A 302 1.86 0.22 6.54
CA SER A 302 1.76 0.38 5.08
C SER A 302 0.72 1.39 4.66
N ASN A 303 -0.56 1.05 4.84
CA ASN A 303 -1.67 1.85 4.36
C ASN A 303 -2.66 2.12 5.48
N VAL A 304 -3.33 3.25 5.39
CA VAL A 304 -4.33 3.68 6.36
C VAL A 304 -5.61 4.14 5.66
N LEU A 305 -6.74 3.97 6.35
CA LEU A 305 -7.98 4.66 6.04
C LEU A 305 -8.19 5.79 7.05
N ALA A 306 -8.61 6.93 6.53
CA ALA A 306 -8.99 8.09 7.31
C ALA A 306 -10.28 8.72 6.77
N MET A 307 -10.79 9.68 7.49
CA MET A 307 -12.00 10.44 7.15
C MET A 307 -11.65 11.93 7.12
N PRO A 308 -12.11 12.71 6.13
CA PRO A 308 -11.91 14.16 6.16
C PRO A 308 -12.67 14.81 7.29
N ALA A 309 -12.07 15.83 7.93
CA ALA A 309 -12.72 16.61 8.98
C ALA A 309 -13.86 17.46 8.45
N ASP A 310 -13.72 18.02 7.23
CA ASP A 310 -14.67 18.96 6.64
C ASP A 310 -15.57 18.28 5.60
N ILE A 311 -16.38 17.30 6.04
CA ILE A 311 -17.48 16.72 5.28
C ILE A 311 -18.75 16.67 6.13
N PRO A 312 -19.97 16.62 5.53
CA PRO A 312 -21.21 16.56 6.30
C PRO A 312 -21.28 15.36 7.27
N ASP A 313 -21.87 15.57 8.45
CA ASP A 313 -21.94 14.53 9.51
C ASP A 313 -22.63 13.24 9.05
N ASN A 314 -23.64 13.34 8.18
CA ASN A 314 -24.29 12.16 7.61
C ASN A 314 -23.35 11.38 6.69
N GLN A 315 -22.42 12.03 6.01
CA GLN A 315 -21.37 11.36 5.23
C GLN A 315 -20.29 10.80 6.15
N LYS A 316 -19.90 11.50 7.21
CA LYS A 316 -18.95 10.96 8.22
C LYS A 316 -19.45 9.64 8.80
N ALA A 317 -20.74 9.56 9.14
CA ALA A 317 -21.34 8.33 9.63
C ALA A 317 -21.22 7.15 8.63
N LEU A 318 -21.48 7.42 7.34
CA LEU A 318 -21.35 6.41 6.28
C LEU A 318 -19.87 6.00 6.07
N VAL A 319 -18.95 6.95 6.09
CA VAL A 319 -17.50 6.66 5.98
C VAL A 319 -17.02 5.82 7.16
N TRP A 320 -17.47 6.14 8.38
CA TRP A 320 -17.15 5.35 9.54
C TRP A 320 -17.71 3.92 9.45
N ASP A 321 -18.94 3.75 8.97
CA ASP A 321 -19.52 2.42 8.75
C ASP A 321 -18.73 1.62 7.72
N PHE A 322 -18.24 2.26 6.65
CA PHE A 322 -17.35 1.61 5.67
C PHE A 322 -16.00 1.21 6.30
N ILE A 323 -15.38 2.09 7.08
CA ILE A 323 -14.14 1.77 7.80
C ILE A 323 -14.37 0.57 8.72
N LYS A 324 -15.43 0.57 9.54
CA LYS A 324 -15.78 -0.57 10.42
C LYS A 324 -15.98 -1.87 9.64
N LEU A 325 -16.64 -1.80 8.49
CA LEU A 325 -16.82 -2.99 7.65
C LEU A 325 -15.49 -3.59 7.24
N THR A 326 -14.52 -2.77 6.82
CA THR A 326 -13.18 -3.25 6.45
C THR A 326 -12.40 -3.82 7.65
N MET A 327 -12.72 -3.39 8.87
CA MET A 327 -12.12 -3.88 10.12
C MET A 327 -12.71 -5.20 10.60
N SER A 328 -13.86 -5.63 10.07
CA SER A 328 -14.53 -6.84 10.54
C SER A 328 -13.66 -8.08 10.33
N PRO A 329 -13.77 -9.11 11.21
CA PRO A 329 -12.98 -10.34 11.08
C PRO A 329 -13.11 -11.01 9.70
N GLU A 330 -14.28 -10.93 9.08
CA GLU A 330 -14.54 -11.47 7.74
C GLU A 330 -13.69 -10.75 6.68
N PHE A 331 -13.73 -9.40 6.66
CA PHE A 331 -12.97 -8.62 5.69
C PHE A 331 -11.46 -8.67 5.95
N GLN A 332 -11.06 -8.74 7.21
CA GLN A 332 -9.65 -8.93 7.57
C GLN A 332 -9.14 -10.32 7.12
N ARG A 333 -9.95 -11.38 7.27
CA ARG A 333 -9.61 -12.70 6.72
C ARG A 333 -9.57 -12.67 5.18
N SER A 334 -10.56 -12.05 4.53
CA SER A 334 -10.60 -11.98 3.06
C SER A 334 -9.43 -11.17 2.49
N TYR A 335 -8.89 -10.21 3.25
CA TYR A 335 -7.68 -9.47 2.90
C TYR A 335 -6.46 -10.39 2.76
N ALA A 336 -6.34 -11.36 3.65
CA ALA A 336 -5.30 -12.39 3.55
C ALA A 336 -5.54 -13.35 2.39
N THR A 337 -6.77 -13.82 2.21
CA THR A 337 -7.08 -14.89 1.24
C THR A 337 -7.12 -14.43 -0.22
N LEU A 338 -7.51 -13.18 -0.49
CA LEU A 338 -7.58 -12.62 -1.85
C LEU A 338 -6.22 -12.10 -2.34
N GLY A 339 -5.48 -11.41 -1.49
CA GLY A 339 -4.25 -10.70 -1.87
C GLY A 339 -2.97 -11.24 -1.26
N GLY A 340 -3.05 -12.24 -0.38
CA GLY A 340 -1.89 -12.71 0.39
C GLY A 340 -1.36 -11.66 1.37
N ASN A 341 -2.14 -10.60 1.63
CA ASN A 341 -1.74 -9.53 2.53
C ASN A 341 -1.82 -9.95 4.00
N THR A 342 -1.06 -9.30 4.84
CA THR A 342 -1.06 -9.52 6.29
C THR A 342 -2.04 -8.56 6.97
N PRO A 343 -3.20 -9.04 7.46
CA PRO A 343 -4.16 -8.18 8.13
C PRO A 343 -3.60 -7.69 9.48
N PRO A 344 -3.81 -6.41 9.83
CA PRO A 344 -3.33 -5.87 11.10
C PRO A 344 -4.17 -6.31 12.29
N SER A 345 -5.38 -6.81 12.08
CA SER A 345 -6.32 -7.20 13.12
C SER A 345 -5.85 -8.42 13.91
N PRO A 346 -5.80 -8.36 15.25
CA PRO A 346 -5.48 -9.52 16.09
C PRO A 346 -6.59 -10.57 16.09
N THR A 347 -7.80 -10.21 15.64
CA THR A 347 -8.96 -11.10 15.57
C THR A 347 -9.18 -11.72 14.18
N ALA A 348 -8.33 -11.39 13.22
CA ALA A 348 -8.38 -12.01 11.90
C ALA A 348 -8.02 -13.51 12.02
N ASP A 349 -8.99 -14.39 11.76
CA ASP A 349 -8.71 -15.82 11.66
C ASP A 349 -8.03 -16.13 10.33
N VAL A 350 -6.72 -16.17 10.33
CA VAL A 350 -5.89 -16.51 9.15
C VAL A 350 -5.53 -18.00 9.10
N SER A 351 -6.12 -18.84 9.96
CA SER A 351 -5.90 -20.27 9.95
C SER A 351 -6.33 -20.91 8.63
N GLY A 352 -5.50 -21.77 8.10
CA GLY A 352 -5.75 -22.47 6.83
C GLY A 352 -5.46 -21.63 5.57
N VAL A 353 -5.05 -20.35 5.69
CA VAL A 353 -4.63 -19.54 4.53
C VAL A 353 -3.45 -20.19 3.81
N GLU A 354 -2.53 -20.82 4.55
CA GLU A 354 -1.38 -21.55 4.02
C GLU A 354 -1.75 -22.71 3.09
N LYS A 355 -2.99 -23.21 3.14
CA LYS A 355 -3.46 -24.28 2.23
C LYS A 355 -3.68 -23.76 0.80
N THR A 356 -4.00 -22.48 0.66
CA THR A 356 -4.19 -21.82 -0.63
C THR A 356 -3.03 -20.90 -1.00
N ILE A 357 -2.34 -20.37 0.01
CA ILE A 357 -1.16 -19.50 -0.12
C ILE A 357 -0.02 -20.11 0.69
N PRO A 358 0.73 -21.08 0.14
CA PRO A 358 1.72 -21.87 0.89
C PRO A 358 2.82 -21.04 1.56
N HIS A 359 3.13 -19.86 1.04
CA HIS A 359 4.14 -18.93 1.60
C HIS A 359 3.59 -17.97 2.65
N PHE A 360 2.30 -18.01 2.96
CA PHE A 360 1.70 -17.11 3.95
C PHE A 360 2.40 -17.16 5.33
N PRO A 361 2.87 -18.30 5.85
CA PRO A 361 3.66 -18.35 7.08
C PRO A 361 4.92 -17.48 7.03
N VAL A 362 5.62 -17.42 5.90
CA VAL A 362 6.82 -16.57 5.73
C VAL A 362 6.46 -15.09 5.82
N LEU A 363 5.31 -14.67 5.28
CA LEU A 363 4.84 -13.30 5.38
C LEU A 363 4.58 -12.89 6.84
N ILE A 364 3.96 -13.79 7.63
CA ILE A 364 3.73 -13.58 9.07
C ILE A 364 5.04 -13.53 9.84
N GLU A 365 5.99 -14.43 9.54
CA GLU A 365 7.31 -14.47 10.18
C GLU A 365 8.09 -13.16 9.93
N THR A 366 8.16 -12.70 8.70
CA THR A 366 8.89 -11.47 8.35
C THR A 366 8.19 -10.22 8.89
N MET A 367 6.86 -10.18 8.90
CA MET A 367 6.09 -9.13 9.56
C MET A 367 6.45 -9.04 11.05
N LYS A 368 6.47 -10.19 11.73
CA LYS A 368 6.85 -10.26 13.14
C LYS A 368 8.29 -9.82 13.36
N ALA A 369 9.24 -10.29 12.55
CA ALA A 369 10.63 -9.92 12.65
C ALA A 369 10.87 -8.42 12.45
N ALA A 370 10.15 -7.78 11.51
CA ALA A 370 10.18 -6.34 11.31
C ALA A 370 9.60 -5.58 12.51
N SER A 371 8.50 -6.09 13.07
CA SER A 371 7.87 -5.51 14.27
C SER A 371 8.80 -5.61 15.49
N ASP A 372 9.39 -6.78 15.73
CA ASP A 372 10.30 -7.01 16.85
C ASP A 372 11.58 -6.15 16.75
N ALA A 373 12.02 -5.85 15.54
CA ALA A 373 13.14 -4.95 15.26
C ALA A 373 12.76 -3.45 15.37
N GLY A 374 11.49 -3.13 15.55
CA GLY A 374 11.00 -1.75 15.62
C GLY A 374 11.14 -0.97 14.31
N ILE A 375 11.18 -1.68 13.17
CA ILE A 375 11.36 -1.06 11.87
C ILE A 375 10.12 -0.28 11.46
N ASP A 376 10.34 0.96 11.07
CA ASP A 376 9.35 1.80 10.39
C ASP A 376 9.98 2.43 9.16
N ARG A 377 9.16 2.84 8.20
CA ARG A 377 9.62 3.54 6.99
C ARG A 377 9.80 5.03 7.22
N ILE A 378 9.13 5.58 8.22
CA ILE A 378 9.22 7.00 8.57
C ILE A 378 10.28 7.18 9.63
N PRO A 379 11.32 8.00 9.37
CA PRO A 379 12.30 8.35 10.38
C PRO A 379 11.66 9.20 11.48
N THR A 380 11.89 8.84 12.73
CA THR A 380 11.42 9.60 13.90
C THR A 380 11.90 11.06 13.82
N GLY A 381 10.99 12.00 14.03
CA GLY A 381 11.26 13.44 13.98
C GLY A 381 11.34 14.04 12.57
N LEU A 382 11.03 13.25 11.54
CA LEU A 382 10.91 13.70 10.15
C LEU A 382 9.50 13.46 9.57
N GLU A 383 8.52 13.17 10.41
CA GLU A 383 7.17 12.80 9.99
C GLU A 383 6.52 13.89 9.11
N LEU A 384 6.65 15.16 9.48
CA LEU A 384 6.12 16.28 8.69
C LEU A 384 6.98 16.64 7.49
N PHE A 385 8.23 16.26 7.51
CA PHE A 385 9.23 16.58 6.48
C PHE A 385 9.50 15.40 5.55
N TYR A 386 8.76 14.29 5.68
CA TYR A 386 9.08 13.05 5.00
C TYR A 386 9.12 13.18 3.47
N ASN A 387 8.24 13.97 2.88
CA ASN A 387 8.22 14.17 1.43
C ASN A 387 9.48 14.91 0.95
N GLU A 388 9.88 15.96 1.64
CA GLU A 388 11.09 16.73 1.31
C GLU A 388 12.36 15.90 1.58
N PHE A 389 12.41 15.23 2.72
CA PHE A 389 13.48 14.34 3.09
C PHE A 389 13.66 13.20 2.08
N SER A 390 12.59 12.49 1.74
CA SER A 390 12.66 11.37 0.79
C SER A 390 13.07 11.83 -0.61
N LYS A 391 12.62 13.00 -1.05
CA LYS A 391 13.05 13.62 -2.30
C LYS A 391 14.55 13.94 -2.28
N MET A 392 15.04 14.55 -1.22
CA MET A 392 16.47 14.84 -1.04
C MET A 392 17.32 13.56 -1.09
N VAL A 393 16.89 12.51 -0.38
CA VAL A 393 17.62 11.23 -0.37
C VAL A 393 17.62 10.59 -1.76
N MET A 394 16.49 10.61 -2.47
CA MET A 394 16.41 10.09 -3.84
C MET A 394 17.36 10.85 -4.78
N GLU A 395 17.34 12.17 -4.77
CA GLU A 395 18.16 13.01 -5.63
C GLU A 395 19.67 12.80 -5.38
N GLU A 396 20.09 12.79 -4.11
CA GLU A 396 21.49 12.56 -3.74
C GLU A 396 21.96 11.15 -4.07
N SER A 397 21.11 10.16 -3.86
CA SER A 397 21.40 8.76 -4.23
C SER A 397 21.51 8.59 -5.75
N GLN A 398 20.63 9.18 -6.53
CA GLN A 398 20.72 9.16 -8.00
C GLN A 398 21.98 9.89 -8.48
N ARG A 399 22.30 11.04 -7.90
CA ARG A 399 23.55 11.78 -8.18
C ARG A 399 24.78 10.93 -7.87
N MET A 400 24.78 10.20 -6.73
CA MET A 400 25.84 9.26 -6.36
C MET A 400 26.07 8.19 -7.42
N ILE A 401 24.98 7.61 -7.96
CA ILE A 401 25.05 6.54 -8.97
C ILE A 401 25.54 7.08 -10.31
N ILE A 402 24.93 8.19 -10.79
CA ILE A 402 25.18 8.75 -12.12
C ILE A 402 26.59 9.36 -12.22
N GLN A 403 27.01 10.10 -11.20
CA GLN A 403 28.30 10.80 -11.18
C GLN A 403 29.43 9.98 -10.52
N ASP A 404 29.13 8.76 -10.10
CA ASP A 404 30.07 7.86 -9.43
C ASP A 404 30.70 8.41 -8.13
N LEU A 405 29.95 9.22 -7.38
CA LEU A 405 30.45 9.90 -6.18
C LEU A 405 30.78 8.91 -5.06
N ASP A 406 31.71 9.32 -4.18
CA ASP A 406 32.02 8.56 -2.97
C ASP A 406 30.81 8.53 -2.01
N PRO A 407 30.36 7.34 -1.57
CA PRO A 407 29.27 7.20 -0.61
C PRO A 407 29.48 7.98 0.70
N ALA A 408 30.74 8.17 1.15
CA ALA A 408 31.03 8.93 2.36
C ALA A 408 30.77 10.44 2.18
N GLU A 409 31.12 11.00 1.02
CA GLU A 409 30.80 12.40 0.70
C GLU A 409 29.30 12.63 0.55
N VAL A 410 28.60 11.65 -0.03
CA VAL A 410 27.14 11.70 -0.18
C VAL A 410 26.46 11.60 1.18
N ALA A 411 26.92 10.73 2.08
CA ALA A 411 26.38 10.62 3.45
C ALA A 411 26.48 11.96 4.20
N LYS A 412 27.63 12.63 4.15
CA LYS A 412 27.84 13.97 4.74
C LYS A 412 26.90 15.02 4.13
N THR A 413 26.73 14.99 2.81
CA THR A 413 25.82 15.90 2.11
C THR A 413 24.38 15.67 2.53
N MET A 414 23.94 14.41 2.60
CA MET A 414 22.60 14.03 3.06
C MET A 414 22.38 14.44 4.52
N GLN A 415 23.37 14.22 5.42
CA GLN A 415 23.31 14.65 6.82
C GLN A 415 23.00 16.15 6.94
N ALA A 416 23.83 16.98 6.30
CA ALA A 416 23.68 18.43 6.35
C ALA A 416 22.34 18.91 5.77
N LYS A 417 21.89 18.30 4.67
CA LYS A 417 20.60 18.63 4.06
C LYS A 417 19.41 18.17 4.92
N ALA A 418 19.49 16.99 5.54
CA ALA A 418 18.45 16.49 6.43
C ALA A 418 18.31 17.34 7.69
N GLU A 419 19.44 17.80 8.26
CA GLU A 419 19.44 18.77 9.37
C GLU A 419 18.80 20.10 8.97
N ALA A 420 19.09 20.60 7.78
CA ALA A 420 18.48 21.84 7.27
C ALA A 420 16.98 21.71 6.97
N ILE A 421 16.51 20.52 6.58
CA ILE A 421 15.08 20.25 6.38
C ILE A 421 14.35 20.22 7.72
N LYS A 422 14.97 19.68 8.75
CA LYS A 422 14.37 19.54 10.08
C LYS A 422 14.32 20.88 10.84
N GLY A 423 15.23 21.81 10.57
CA GLY A 423 15.35 23.15 11.18
C GLY A 423 16.38 23.20 12.29
#